data_048f0accc72335c6f94e22a6d3d91ec8
#
_entry.id   048f0accc72335c6f94e22a6d3d91ec8
#
_cell.length_a   1.000
_cell.length_b   1.000
_cell.length_c   1.000
_cell.angle_alpha   90.00
_cell.angle_beta   90.00
_cell.angle_gamma   90.00
#
_symmetry.space_group_name_H-M   'P 1'
#
loop_
_entity.id
_entity.type
_entity.pdbx_description
1 polymer ?
#
loop_
_entity_poly.entity_id
_entity_poly.type
_entity_poly.pdbx_seq_one_letter_code
_entity_poly.pdbx_strand_id
1 'polypeptide(L)'
;MNPVVFAVCLMLALSLARVHVVFSLIISAFAGGLMADIPAATILAALPPDAVAGVTEPGVVLKLKYLVKVFEEGITAGTTTALSYAVLGAFAVAISYSGLSQAMANVIVRRATQGSGHYVKWLLIAALLLMSIMSQNLVPIHIAFIPLVVPPLLAVMNRLQLDRRMLACVITFGLVCTYMFVPYGFGDIFLNKILLGNISKFGMDVSGVNIYHAMFIPALGMLAGLAAAIFFSYRKPRHYQDLPVEGAAEQVAVKRENIIVAVIAVSIAFLAQKYTGSLILAGLLGFAIFMVSRVIHWQQADTVFNSGIRMMSMVAFIMIAANGFA
;
A
#
# COMPACT_ATOMS: atom_id res chain seq x y z
N MET A 1 -10.25 -23.93 21.20
CA MET A 1 -9.71 -23.36 19.93
C MET A 1 -9.01 -22.06 20.29
N ASN A 2 -7.83 -21.79 19.76
CA ASN A 2 -7.13 -20.53 20.05
C ASN A 2 -7.97 -19.34 19.52
N PRO A 3 -8.32 -18.34 20.35
CA PRO A 3 -9.15 -17.19 19.96
C PRO A 3 -8.60 -16.39 18.76
N VAL A 4 -7.28 -16.28 18.66
CA VAL A 4 -6.61 -15.59 17.54
C VAL A 4 -6.81 -16.36 16.23
N VAL A 5 -6.62 -17.68 16.25
CA VAL A 5 -6.85 -18.55 15.09
C VAL A 5 -8.33 -18.49 14.67
N PHE A 6 -9.24 -18.50 15.63
CA PHE A 6 -10.67 -18.35 15.35
C PHE A 6 -10.97 -17.01 14.68
N ALA A 7 -10.45 -15.88 15.23
CA ALA A 7 -10.67 -14.56 14.68
C ALA A 7 -10.14 -14.45 13.23
N VAL A 8 -8.93 -14.97 12.96
CA VAL A 8 -8.35 -14.98 11.60
C VAL A 8 -9.18 -15.83 10.65
N CYS A 9 -9.59 -17.05 11.06
CA CYS A 9 -10.43 -17.91 10.23
C CYS A 9 -11.79 -17.26 9.94
N LEU A 10 -12.41 -16.63 10.94
CA LEU A 10 -13.68 -15.92 10.78
C LEU A 10 -13.54 -14.74 9.81
N MET A 11 -12.48 -13.94 9.95
CA MET A 11 -12.17 -12.82 9.05
C MET A 11 -12.03 -13.28 7.61
N LEU A 12 -11.30 -14.39 7.38
CA LEU A 12 -11.14 -14.98 6.05
C LEU A 12 -12.48 -15.51 5.51
N ALA A 13 -13.25 -16.21 6.33
CA ALA A 13 -14.56 -16.73 5.93
C ALA A 13 -15.52 -15.61 5.53
N LEU A 14 -15.62 -14.55 6.32
CA LEU A 14 -16.43 -13.38 6.00
C LEU A 14 -15.96 -12.67 4.71
N SER A 15 -14.65 -12.53 4.52
CA SER A 15 -14.09 -11.95 3.31
C SER A 15 -14.38 -12.81 2.06
N LEU A 16 -14.30 -14.13 2.17
CA LEU A 16 -14.68 -15.05 1.11
C LEU A 16 -16.19 -15.02 0.81
N ALA A 17 -17.01 -14.80 1.85
CA ALA A 17 -18.45 -14.55 1.72
C ALA A 17 -18.79 -13.16 1.13
N ARG A 18 -17.78 -12.40 0.67
CA ARG A 18 -17.92 -11.06 0.11
C ARG A 18 -18.42 -9.98 1.08
N VAL A 19 -18.30 -10.22 2.37
CA VAL A 19 -18.50 -9.16 3.37
C VAL A 19 -17.35 -8.15 3.22
N HIS A 20 -17.68 -6.86 3.34
CA HIS A 20 -16.67 -5.81 3.22
C HIS A 20 -15.55 -6.02 4.24
N VAL A 21 -14.29 -5.97 3.82
CA VAL A 21 -13.11 -6.33 4.61
C VAL A 21 -13.02 -5.59 5.96
N VAL A 22 -13.40 -4.32 6.01
CA VAL A 22 -13.41 -3.53 7.26
C VAL A 22 -14.38 -4.15 8.28
N PHE A 23 -15.59 -4.51 7.85
CA PHE A 23 -16.56 -5.21 8.73
C PHE A 23 -16.08 -6.58 9.11
N SER A 24 -15.45 -7.32 8.20
CA SER A 24 -14.88 -8.64 8.49
C SER A 24 -13.83 -8.55 9.59
N LEU A 25 -12.94 -7.55 9.54
CA LEU A 25 -11.94 -7.29 10.57
C LEU A 25 -12.59 -6.94 11.90
N ILE A 26 -13.52 -5.98 11.94
CA ILE A 26 -14.19 -5.53 13.18
C ILE A 26 -14.94 -6.70 13.84
N ILE A 27 -15.81 -7.38 13.08
CA ILE A 27 -16.60 -8.51 13.59
C ILE A 27 -15.68 -9.59 14.15
N SER A 28 -14.62 -9.92 13.45
CA SER A 28 -13.70 -10.98 13.86
C SER A 28 -12.86 -10.60 15.09
N ALA A 29 -12.46 -9.32 15.22
CA ALA A 29 -11.80 -8.81 16.42
C ALA A 29 -12.68 -8.99 17.66
N PHE A 30 -13.93 -8.55 17.60
CA PHE A 30 -14.85 -8.69 18.72
C PHE A 30 -15.22 -10.15 19.01
N ALA A 31 -15.46 -10.96 17.98
CA ALA A 31 -15.77 -12.38 18.16
C ALA A 31 -14.58 -13.14 18.78
N GLY A 32 -13.35 -12.89 18.32
CA GLY A 32 -12.15 -13.47 18.91
C GLY A 32 -11.91 -13.01 20.35
N GLY A 33 -12.06 -11.70 20.60
CA GLY A 33 -11.94 -11.13 21.93
C GLY A 33 -12.97 -11.66 22.92
N LEU A 34 -14.19 -11.88 22.50
CA LEU A 34 -15.23 -12.51 23.35
C LEU A 34 -14.91 -13.96 23.68
N MET A 35 -14.26 -14.70 22.78
CA MET A 35 -13.82 -16.07 23.02
C MET A 35 -12.53 -16.17 23.84
N ALA A 36 -11.75 -15.10 23.90
CA ALA A 36 -10.50 -15.08 24.65
C ALA A 36 -10.80 -15.18 26.16
N ASP A 37 -9.99 -15.96 26.87
CA ASP A 37 -10.04 -16.06 28.32
C ASP A 37 -9.20 -14.93 28.91
N ILE A 38 -9.83 -13.76 29.07
CA ILE A 38 -9.16 -12.54 29.57
C ILE A 38 -9.31 -12.50 31.10
N PRO A 39 -8.20 -12.40 31.86
CA PRO A 39 -8.28 -12.35 33.33
C PRO A 39 -9.18 -11.22 33.81
N ALA A 40 -10.04 -11.49 34.78
CA ALA A 40 -10.95 -10.50 35.38
C ALA A 40 -10.21 -9.24 35.85
N ALA A 41 -9.04 -9.42 36.51
CA ALA A 41 -8.20 -8.32 36.95
C ALA A 41 -7.78 -7.37 35.81
N THR A 42 -7.49 -7.90 34.64
CA THR A 42 -7.11 -7.09 33.45
C THR A 42 -8.29 -6.24 32.96
N ILE A 43 -9.48 -6.81 32.90
CA ILE A 43 -10.69 -6.10 32.49
C ILE A 43 -11.03 -4.99 33.49
N LEU A 44 -11.01 -5.30 34.79
CA LEU A 44 -11.35 -4.36 35.85
C LEU A 44 -10.34 -3.22 35.97
N ALA A 45 -9.02 -3.51 35.83
CA ALA A 45 -7.97 -2.51 35.85
C ALA A 45 -8.01 -1.54 34.65
N ALA A 46 -8.52 -1.99 33.53
CA ALA A 46 -8.56 -1.18 32.30
C ALA A 46 -9.78 -0.24 32.22
N LEU A 47 -10.84 -0.52 32.94
CA LEU A 47 -12.09 0.26 32.90
C LEU A 47 -12.14 1.36 34.00
N PRO A 48 -12.92 2.42 33.81
CA PRO A 48 -13.08 3.47 34.81
C PRO A 48 -13.61 2.91 36.16
N PRO A 49 -13.14 3.44 37.31
CA PRO A 49 -13.51 2.92 38.64
C PRO A 49 -15.00 2.92 38.93
N ASP A 50 -15.73 3.89 38.41
CA ASP A 50 -17.18 4.03 38.53
C ASP A 50 -17.95 2.92 37.76
N ALA A 51 -17.38 2.40 36.67
CA ALA A 51 -17.96 1.34 35.87
C ALA A 51 -17.75 -0.06 36.48
N VAL A 52 -16.80 -0.23 37.39
CA VAL A 52 -16.39 -1.51 37.96
C VAL A 52 -16.59 -1.59 39.49
N ALA A 53 -17.17 -0.56 40.12
CA ALA A 53 -17.36 -0.49 41.56
C ALA A 53 -18.22 -1.69 42.06
N GLY A 54 -17.65 -2.48 42.95
CA GLY A 54 -18.32 -3.64 43.56
C GLY A 54 -18.41 -4.89 42.67
N VAL A 55 -17.74 -4.89 41.53
CA VAL A 55 -17.71 -6.04 40.59
C VAL A 55 -16.45 -6.88 40.84
N THR A 56 -16.64 -8.15 41.19
CA THR A 56 -15.54 -9.13 41.36
C THR A 56 -15.33 -9.96 40.10
N GLU A 57 -16.41 -10.26 39.33
CA GLU A 57 -16.36 -11.00 38.08
C GLU A 57 -17.01 -10.19 36.97
N PRO A 58 -16.27 -9.85 35.90
CA PRO A 58 -16.80 -9.07 34.81
C PRO A 58 -17.74 -9.91 33.94
N GLY A 59 -19.00 -9.50 33.87
CA GLY A 59 -19.97 -10.05 32.92
C GLY A 59 -19.65 -9.65 31.48
N VAL A 60 -20.43 -10.20 30.52
CA VAL A 60 -20.25 -9.98 29.07
C VAL A 60 -20.22 -8.48 28.71
N VAL A 61 -21.02 -7.66 29.39
CA VAL A 61 -21.07 -6.22 29.12
C VAL A 61 -19.76 -5.50 29.46
N LEU A 62 -19.13 -5.85 30.59
CA LEU A 62 -17.82 -5.28 30.98
C LEU A 62 -16.71 -5.78 30.05
N LYS A 63 -16.77 -7.05 29.65
CA LYS A 63 -15.87 -7.61 28.66
C LYS A 63 -15.98 -6.89 27.32
N LEU A 64 -17.20 -6.59 26.85
CA LEU A 64 -17.43 -5.79 25.65
C LEU A 64 -16.87 -4.36 25.76
N LYS A 65 -17.12 -3.69 26.90
CA LYS A 65 -16.53 -2.35 27.15
C LYS A 65 -15.02 -2.38 27.10
N TYR A 66 -14.40 -3.38 27.69
CA TYR A 66 -12.96 -3.60 27.60
C TYR A 66 -12.49 -3.80 26.16
N LEU A 67 -13.15 -4.67 25.40
CA LEU A 67 -12.81 -4.91 23.99
C LEU A 67 -12.97 -3.66 23.14
N VAL A 68 -14.01 -2.85 23.36
CA VAL A 68 -14.17 -1.53 22.69
C VAL A 68 -12.98 -0.65 22.98
N LYS A 69 -12.56 -0.52 24.24
CA LYS A 69 -11.41 0.29 24.62
C LYS A 69 -10.13 -0.17 23.93
N VAL A 70 -9.82 -1.47 23.98
CA VAL A 70 -8.62 -2.04 23.33
C VAL A 70 -8.65 -1.82 21.82
N PHE A 71 -9.84 -2.00 21.21
CA PHE A 71 -10.04 -1.74 19.79
C PHE A 71 -9.82 -0.27 19.43
N GLU A 72 -10.30 0.67 20.24
CA GLU A 72 -10.09 2.11 20.03
C GLU A 72 -8.62 2.51 20.19
N GLU A 73 -7.90 1.90 21.14
CA GLU A 73 -6.46 2.08 21.28
C GLU A 73 -5.70 1.57 20.04
N GLY A 74 -6.09 0.42 19.50
CA GLY A 74 -5.57 -0.12 18.25
C GLY A 74 -5.86 0.80 17.05
N ILE A 75 -7.08 1.31 16.92
CA ILE A 75 -7.46 2.32 15.91
C ILE A 75 -6.54 3.52 15.98
N THR A 76 -6.29 4.04 17.17
CA THR A 76 -5.43 5.21 17.38
C THR A 76 -4.03 4.98 16.85
N ALA A 77 -3.46 3.80 17.06
CA ALA A 77 -2.16 3.42 16.48
C ALA A 77 -2.19 3.38 14.93
N GLY A 78 -3.33 3.00 14.34
CA GLY A 78 -3.53 2.96 12.88
C GLY A 78 -3.72 4.32 12.22
N THR A 79 -4.14 5.34 12.97
CA THR A 79 -4.53 6.65 12.42
C THR A 79 -3.39 7.37 11.70
N THR A 80 -2.18 7.34 12.27
CA THR A 80 -0.99 7.95 11.64
C THR A 80 -0.68 7.31 10.29
N THR A 81 -0.81 6.00 10.19
CA THR A 81 -0.61 5.25 8.94
C THR A 81 -1.68 5.61 7.93
N ALA A 82 -2.95 5.65 8.34
CA ALA A 82 -4.08 6.02 7.48
C ALA A 82 -3.94 7.46 6.94
N LEU A 83 -3.56 8.41 7.79
CA LEU A 83 -3.31 9.80 7.38
C LEU A 83 -2.12 9.88 6.40
N SER A 84 -1.08 9.09 6.63
CA SER A 84 0.05 9.00 5.70
C SER A 84 -0.40 8.57 4.31
N TYR A 85 -1.24 7.54 4.21
CA TYR A 85 -1.80 7.09 2.93
C TYR A 85 -2.67 8.15 2.26
N ALA A 86 -3.51 8.84 3.03
CA ALA A 86 -4.37 9.89 2.50
C ALA A 86 -3.54 11.04 1.87
N VAL A 87 -2.52 11.51 2.59
CA VAL A 87 -1.64 12.59 2.12
C VAL A 87 -0.78 12.14 0.93
N LEU A 88 -0.25 10.91 0.98
CA LEU A 88 0.51 10.36 -0.14
C LEU A 88 -0.38 10.15 -1.38
N GLY A 89 -1.66 9.82 -1.19
CA GLY A 89 -2.64 9.77 -2.27
C GLY A 89 -2.81 11.13 -2.94
N ALA A 90 -2.94 12.19 -2.17
CA ALA A 90 -3.00 13.56 -2.69
C ALA A 90 -1.72 13.92 -3.46
N PHE A 91 -0.55 13.60 -2.92
CA PHE A 91 0.73 13.80 -3.58
C PHE A 91 0.85 13.00 -4.90
N ALA A 92 0.36 11.76 -4.92
CA ALA A 92 0.35 10.92 -6.11
C ALA A 92 -0.52 11.50 -7.24
N VAL A 93 -1.71 12.04 -6.90
CA VAL A 93 -2.56 12.73 -7.86
C VAL A 93 -1.87 14.00 -8.37
N ALA A 94 -1.17 14.74 -7.51
CA ALA A 94 -0.37 15.90 -7.91
C ALA A 94 0.75 15.53 -8.90
N ILE A 95 1.47 14.42 -8.68
CA ILE A 95 2.45 13.89 -9.63
C ILE A 95 1.78 13.55 -10.97
N SER A 96 0.60 12.94 -10.94
CA SER A 96 -0.17 12.68 -12.18
C SER A 96 -0.51 13.95 -12.93
N TYR A 97 -0.93 14.98 -12.21
CA TYR A 97 -1.26 16.29 -12.77
C TYR A 97 -0.08 16.97 -13.47
N SER A 98 1.15 16.69 -13.05
CA SER A 98 2.37 17.19 -13.72
C SER A 98 2.63 16.59 -15.09
N GLY A 99 1.97 15.47 -15.42
CA GLY A 99 2.23 14.71 -16.64
C GLY A 99 3.48 13.82 -16.59
N LEU A 100 4.14 13.68 -15.43
CA LEU A 100 5.34 12.85 -15.29
C LEU A 100 5.07 11.40 -15.67
N SER A 101 3.97 10.82 -15.20
CA SER A 101 3.57 9.44 -15.52
C SER A 101 3.33 9.26 -17.02
N GLN A 102 2.69 10.24 -17.67
CA GLN A 102 2.46 10.25 -19.11
C GLN A 102 3.77 10.38 -19.90
N ALA A 103 4.69 11.22 -19.43
CA ALA A 103 6.01 11.37 -20.05
C ALA A 103 6.80 10.06 -20.01
N MET A 104 6.79 9.37 -18.88
CA MET A 104 7.44 8.06 -18.72
C MET A 104 6.80 7.01 -19.65
N ALA A 105 5.48 6.95 -19.71
CA ALA A 105 4.77 6.07 -20.63
C ALA A 105 5.12 6.37 -22.10
N ASN A 106 5.14 7.64 -22.49
CA ASN A 106 5.49 8.06 -23.84
C ASN A 106 6.93 7.67 -24.24
N VAL A 107 7.90 7.73 -23.31
CA VAL A 107 9.26 7.27 -23.57
C VAL A 107 9.29 5.77 -23.84
N ILE A 108 8.56 4.98 -23.06
CA ILE A 108 8.45 3.53 -23.25
C ILE A 108 7.78 3.23 -24.60
N VAL A 109 6.64 3.88 -24.89
CA VAL A 109 5.92 3.70 -26.16
C VAL A 109 6.81 4.04 -27.35
N ARG A 110 7.51 5.19 -27.32
CA ARG A 110 8.40 5.62 -28.39
C ARG A 110 9.54 4.62 -28.64
N ARG A 111 10.15 4.11 -27.57
CA ARG A 111 11.18 3.08 -27.71
C ARG A 111 10.61 1.74 -28.18
N ALA A 112 9.39 1.43 -27.75
CA ALA A 112 8.66 0.24 -28.17
C ALA A 112 8.32 0.24 -29.68
N THR A 113 8.06 1.39 -30.26
CA THR A 113 7.72 1.49 -31.69
C THR A 113 8.96 1.49 -32.61
N GLN A 114 10.15 1.76 -32.10
CA GLN A 114 11.40 1.87 -32.84
C GLN A 114 12.26 0.59 -32.82
N GLY A 115 11.94 -0.40 -31.95
CA GLY A 115 12.72 -1.60 -31.76
C GLY A 115 12.12 -2.87 -32.35
N SER A 116 12.90 -3.96 -32.43
CA SER A 116 12.37 -5.28 -32.73
C SER A 116 11.43 -5.75 -31.61
N GLY A 117 10.32 -6.39 -31.94
CA GLY A 117 9.25 -6.73 -30.98
C GLY A 117 9.74 -7.53 -29.77
N HIS A 118 10.77 -8.36 -29.91
CA HIS A 118 11.34 -9.14 -28.81
C HIS A 118 12.09 -8.27 -27.78
N TYR A 119 12.94 -7.36 -28.27
CA TYR A 119 13.69 -6.44 -27.39
C TYR A 119 12.75 -5.50 -26.63
N VAL A 120 11.74 -5.01 -27.32
CA VAL A 120 10.72 -4.12 -26.73
C VAL A 120 9.93 -4.78 -25.61
N LYS A 121 9.58 -6.06 -25.77
CA LYS A 121 8.92 -6.85 -24.72
C LYS A 121 9.74 -6.85 -23.44
N TRP A 122 11.02 -7.17 -23.51
CA TRP A 122 11.89 -7.25 -22.35
C TRP A 122 12.16 -5.86 -21.74
N LEU A 123 12.31 -4.84 -22.58
CA LEU A 123 12.43 -3.46 -22.11
C LEU A 123 11.20 -3.00 -21.32
N LEU A 124 9.99 -3.34 -21.81
CA LEU A 124 8.75 -3.03 -21.12
C LEU A 124 8.64 -3.75 -19.78
N ILE A 125 8.96 -5.04 -19.74
CA ILE A 125 8.97 -5.85 -18.50
C ILE A 125 9.95 -5.26 -17.50
N ALA A 126 11.19 -4.97 -17.92
CA ALA A 126 12.22 -4.41 -17.06
C ALA A 126 11.87 -3.00 -16.56
N ALA A 127 11.31 -2.16 -17.43
CA ALA A 127 10.87 -0.82 -17.06
C ALA A 127 9.74 -0.86 -16.03
N LEU A 128 8.71 -1.69 -16.24
CA LEU A 128 7.60 -1.84 -15.29
C LEU A 128 8.07 -2.42 -13.97
N LEU A 129 8.98 -3.39 -13.99
CA LEU A 129 9.58 -3.96 -12.78
C LEU A 129 10.33 -2.89 -12.00
N LEU A 130 11.23 -2.16 -12.66
CA LEU A 130 12.01 -1.09 -12.03
C LEU A 130 11.11 0.00 -11.45
N MET A 131 10.11 0.45 -12.22
CA MET A 131 9.15 1.45 -11.77
C MET A 131 8.35 0.97 -10.56
N SER A 132 7.94 -0.30 -10.55
CA SER A 132 7.21 -0.90 -9.42
C SER A 132 8.08 -0.93 -8.15
N ILE A 133 9.35 -1.34 -8.28
CA ILE A 133 10.32 -1.34 -7.19
C ILE A 133 10.52 0.07 -6.63
N MET A 134 10.73 1.05 -7.50
CA MET A 134 10.93 2.44 -7.08
C MET A 134 9.69 3.06 -6.47
N SER A 135 8.51 2.78 -7.02
CA SER A 135 7.23 3.26 -6.52
C SER A 135 6.94 2.82 -5.09
N GLN A 136 7.36 1.63 -4.70
CA GLN A 136 7.13 1.11 -3.35
C GLN A 136 8.17 1.58 -2.34
N ASN A 137 9.45 1.64 -2.74
CA ASN A 137 10.55 1.82 -1.79
C ASN A 137 11.00 3.27 -1.62
N LEU A 138 10.92 4.08 -2.69
CA LEU A 138 11.35 5.48 -2.64
C LEU A 138 10.24 6.41 -2.15
N VAL A 139 9.06 6.30 -2.73
CA VAL A 139 7.89 7.06 -2.32
C VAL A 139 6.70 6.11 -2.40
N PRO A 140 6.03 5.80 -1.29
CA PRO A 140 4.96 4.80 -1.28
C PRO A 140 3.69 5.30 -2.01
N ILE A 141 3.80 5.47 -3.32
CA ILE A 141 2.74 5.90 -4.25
C ILE A 141 2.15 4.67 -4.97
N HIS A 142 2.45 3.48 -4.49
CA HIS A 142 2.19 2.22 -5.18
C HIS A 142 0.72 2.02 -5.60
N ILE A 143 -0.24 2.53 -4.83
CA ILE A 143 -1.66 2.39 -5.16
C ILE A 143 -2.04 3.29 -6.35
N ALA A 144 -1.44 4.47 -6.45
CA ALA A 144 -1.63 5.36 -7.58
C ALA A 144 -0.85 4.90 -8.82
N PHE A 145 0.23 4.16 -8.64
CA PHE A 145 1.12 3.72 -9.71
C PHE A 145 0.38 2.92 -10.79
N ILE A 146 -0.42 1.93 -10.40
CA ILE A 146 -1.13 1.06 -11.35
C ILE A 146 -2.09 1.86 -12.24
N PRO A 147 -3.05 2.64 -11.71
CA PRO A 147 -3.98 3.40 -12.54
C PRO A 147 -3.32 4.51 -13.37
N LEU A 148 -2.13 4.98 -12.99
CA LEU A 148 -1.42 6.01 -13.72
C LEU A 148 -0.55 5.47 -14.85
N VAL A 149 0.11 4.33 -14.64
CA VAL A 149 1.12 3.81 -15.57
C VAL A 149 0.55 2.77 -16.52
N VAL A 150 -0.34 1.90 -16.04
CA VAL A 150 -0.83 0.77 -16.86
C VAL A 150 -1.71 1.23 -18.03
N PRO A 151 -2.72 2.12 -17.87
CA PRO A 151 -3.59 2.50 -18.96
C PRO A 151 -2.87 3.04 -20.21
N PRO A 152 -1.91 3.96 -20.11
CA PRO A 152 -1.18 4.44 -21.29
C PRO A 152 -0.39 3.36 -22.02
N LEU A 153 -0.02 2.29 -21.31
CA LEU A 153 0.77 1.20 -21.89
C LEU A 153 -0.06 0.08 -22.49
N LEU A 154 -1.40 0.07 -22.30
CA LEU A 154 -2.27 -1.01 -22.78
C LEU A 154 -2.20 -1.18 -24.31
N ALA A 155 -2.16 -0.10 -25.06
CA ALA A 155 -2.04 -0.15 -26.52
C ALA A 155 -0.71 -0.82 -26.96
N VAL A 156 0.40 -0.54 -26.27
CA VAL A 156 1.68 -1.19 -26.51
C VAL A 156 1.64 -2.67 -26.17
N MET A 157 1.04 -2.99 -25.02
CA MET A 157 0.87 -4.38 -24.57
C MET A 157 0.05 -5.20 -25.58
N ASN A 158 -1.03 -4.62 -26.13
CA ASN A 158 -1.86 -5.25 -27.14
C ASN A 158 -1.08 -5.46 -28.45
N ARG A 159 -0.32 -4.47 -28.89
CA ARG A 159 0.55 -4.57 -30.09
C ARG A 159 1.59 -5.68 -29.96
N LEU A 160 2.19 -5.82 -28.76
CA LEU A 160 3.18 -6.84 -28.47
C LEU A 160 2.54 -8.19 -28.09
N GLN A 161 1.21 -8.29 -28.11
CA GLN A 161 0.44 -9.48 -27.73
C GLN A 161 0.86 -10.04 -26.35
N LEU A 162 1.20 -9.16 -25.42
CA LEU A 162 1.64 -9.57 -24.09
C LEU A 162 0.47 -10.03 -23.24
N ASP A 163 0.63 -11.16 -22.57
CA ASP A 163 -0.37 -11.58 -21.57
C ASP A 163 -0.34 -10.60 -20.38
N ARG A 164 -1.46 -9.89 -20.15
CA ARG A 164 -1.60 -8.88 -19.09
C ARG A 164 -1.38 -9.48 -17.70
N ARG A 165 -1.65 -10.78 -17.52
CA ARG A 165 -1.41 -11.50 -16.27
C ARG A 165 0.10 -11.60 -15.95
N MET A 166 0.93 -11.80 -16.99
CA MET A 166 2.39 -11.76 -16.81
C MET A 166 2.83 -10.40 -16.27
N LEU A 167 2.32 -9.31 -16.84
CA LEU A 167 2.66 -7.97 -16.41
C LEU A 167 2.13 -7.66 -15.00
N ALA A 168 0.94 -8.17 -14.66
CA ALA A 168 0.44 -8.10 -13.29
C ALA A 168 1.38 -8.78 -12.30
N CYS A 169 1.91 -9.99 -12.63
CA CYS A 169 2.91 -10.67 -11.80
C CYS A 169 4.20 -9.86 -11.66
N VAL A 170 4.68 -9.24 -12.74
CA VAL A 170 5.89 -8.38 -12.73
C VAL A 170 5.69 -7.18 -11.81
N ILE A 171 4.57 -6.48 -11.95
CA ILE A 171 4.24 -5.32 -11.12
C ILE A 171 4.08 -5.74 -9.66
N THR A 172 3.34 -6.81 -9.39
CA THR A 172 3.14 -7.33 -8.03
C THR A 172 4.46 -7.72 -7.38
N PHE A 173 5.34 -8.39 -8.11
CA PHE A 173 6.68 -8.74 -7.60
C PHE A 173 7.46 -7.48 -7.22
N GLY A 174 7.53 -6.48 -8.10
CA GLY A 174 8.24 -5.23 -7.82
C GLY A 174 7.66 -4.47 -6.63
N LEU A 175 6.33 -4.44 -6.51
CA LEU A 175 5.64 -3.78 -5.41
C LEU A 175 5.78 -4.51 -4.07
N VAL A 176 5.82 -5.84 -4.06
CA VAL A 176 5.74 -6.64 -2.83
C VAL A 176 7.09 -7.16 -2.39
N CYS A 177 7.83 -7.86 -3.27
CA CYS A 177 9.07 -8.54 -2.90
C CYS A 177 10.11 -7.57 -2.34
N THR A 178 10.21 -6.38 -2.92
CA THR A 178 11.28 -5.45 -2.56
C THR A 178 11.13 -4.92 -1.13
N TYR A 179 9.94 -4.49 -0.70
CA TYR A 179 9.77 -4.01 0.68
C TYR A 179 9.77 -5.14 1.71
N MET A 180 9.47 -6.38 1.30
CA MET A 180 9.52 -7.54 2.17
C MET A 180 10.94 -8.10 2.35
N PHE A 181 11.90 -7.65 1.55
CA PHE A 181 13.28 -8.17 1.60
C PHE A 181 14.32 -7.09 1.90
N VAL A 182 14.12 -5.87 1.37
CA VAL A 182 15.08 -4.78 1.48
C VAL A 182 14.63 -3.80 2.56
N PRO A 183 15.34 -3.72 3.73
CA PRO A 183 14.98 -2.81 4.82
C PRO A 183 15.42 -1.36 4.50
N TYR A 184 14.86 -0.77 3.44
CA TYR A 184 15.10 0.60 3.00
C TYR A 184 13.78 1.26 2.57
N GLY A 185 13.60 2.53 2.88
CA GLY A 185 12.37 3.25 2.58
C GLY A 185 11.16 2.62 3.26
N PHE A 186 10.13 2.27 2.50
CA PHE A 186 8.96 1.57 3.06
C PHE A 186 9.32 0.19 3.61
N GLY A 187 10.33 -0.48 3.06
CA GLY A 187 10.82 -1.76 3.57
C GLY A 187 11.35 -1.66 5.01
N ASP A 188 12.02 -0.57 5.38
CA ASP A 188 12.42 -0.32 6.76
C ASP A 188 11.22 -0.21 7.70
N ILE A 189 10.19 0.54 7.26
CA ILE A 189 8.96 0.68 8.04
C ILE A 189 8.28 -0.67 8.23
N PHE A 190 8.14 -1.44 7.16
CA PHE A 190 7.48 -2.73 7.22
C PHE A 190 8.27 -3.76 8.05
N LEU A 191 9.55 -3.95 7.76
CA LEU A 191 10.36 -5.01 8.35
C LEU A 191 10.77 -4.68 9.79
N ASN A 192 11.29 -3.48 10.04
CA ASN A 192 11.80 -3.12 11.37
C ASN A 192 10.70 -2.61 12.30
N LYS A 193 9.85 -1.68 11.84
CA LYS A 193 8.88 -1.03 12.73
C LYS A 193 7.59 -1.84 12.90
N ILE A 194 7.07 -2.43 11.82
CA ILE A 194 5.82 -3.19 11.87
C ILE A 194 6.11 -4.64 12.24
N LEU A 195 6.87 -5.37 11.43
CA LEU A 195 7.06 -6.80 11.62
C LEU A 195 7.86 -7.11 12.90
N LEU A 196 9.12 -6.68 12.98
CA LEU A 196 9.96 -6.94 14.15
C LEU A 196 9.45 -6.20 15.40
N GLY A 197 8.92 -4.98 15.23
CA GLY A 197 8.32 -4.22 16.33
C GLY A 197 7.14 -4.94 16.96
N ASN A 198 6.25 -5.56 16.18
CA ASN A 198 5.14 -6.34 16.72
C ASN A 198 5.63 -7.66 17.36
N ILE A 199 6.56 -8.38 16.72
CA ILE A 199 7.15 -9.59 17.31
C ILE A 199 7.78 -9.30 18.65
N SER A 200 8.53 -8.20 18.77
CA SER A 200 9.14 -7.77 20.04
C SER A 200 8.12 -7.44 21.11
N LYS A 201 7.00 -6.80 20.77
CA LYS A 201 5.91 -6.51 21.72
C LYS A 201 5.30 -7.77 22.34
N PHE A 202 5.32 -8.89 21.63
CA PHE A 202 4.85 -10.17 22.12
C PHE A 202 5.93 -10.98 22.86
N GLY A 203 7.06 -10.33 23.23
CA GLY A 203 8.06 -10.89 24.13
C GLY A 203 9.18 -11.68 23.47
N MET A 204 9.26 -11.71 22.14
CA MET A 204 10.40 -12.34 21.47
C MET A 204 11.55 -11.33 21.30
N ASP A 205 12.76 -11.72 21.68
CA ASP A 205 13.95 -10.92 21.42
C ASP A 205 14.29 -10.94 19.91
N VAL A 206 14.23 -9.77 19.30
CA VAL A 206 14.53 -9.58 17.86
C VAL A 206 15.85 -8.86 17.60
N SER A 207 16.63 -8.54 18.64
CA SER A 207 17.85 -7.73 18.54
C SER A 207 18.93 -8.39 17.66
N GLY A 208 18.96 -9.72 17.59
CA GLY A 208 19.90 -10.51 16.78
C GLY A 208 19.38 -10.91 15.39
N VAL A 209 18.16 -10.50 15.01
CA VAL A 209 17.56 -10.95 13.75
C VAL A 209 18.17 -10.23 12.56
N ASN A 210 18.84 -10.98 11.68
CA ASN A 210 19.24 -10.48 10.37
C ASN A 210 18.09 -10.64 9.37
N ILE A 211 17.49 -9.52 8.99
CA ILE A 211 16.33 -9.46 8.09
C ILE A 211 16.61 -10.14 6.75
N TYR A 212 17.79 -9.91 6.16
CA TYR A 212 18.16 -10.52 4.87
C TYR A 212 18.18 -12.05 4.96
N HIS A 213 18.71 -12.60 6.04
CA HIS A 213 18.71 -14.06 6.23
C HIS A 213 17.30 -14.60 6.46
N ALA A 214 16.51 -13.92 7.29
CA ALA A 214 15.14 -14.35 7.62
C ALA A 214 14.22 -14.32 6.38
N MET A 215 14.36 -13.29 5.53
CA MET A 215 13.49 -13.08 4.37
C MET A 215 14.04 -13.64 3.06
N PHE A 216 15.22 -14.27 3.08
CA PHE A 216 15.88 -14.78 1.87
C PHE A 216 15.07 -15.88 1.17
N ILE A 217 14.59 -16.87 1.93
CA ILE A 217 13.80 -17.99 1.37
C ILE A 217 12.46 -17.50 0.81
N PRO A 218 11.66 -16.69 1.50
CA PRO A 218 10.46 -16.04 0.94
C PRO A 218 10.75 -15.25 -0.34
N ALA A 219 11.82 -14.45 -0.37
CA ALA A 219 12.20 -13.67 -1.54
C ALA A 219 12.58 -14.55 -2.74
N LEU A 220 13.33 -15.64 -2.52
CA LEU A 220 13.63 -16.63 -3.55
C LEU A 220 12.36 -17.31 -4.07
N GLY A 221 11.42 -17.65 -3.20
CA GLY A 221 10.13 -18.21 -3.59
C GLY A 221 9.34 -17.26 -4.50
N MET A 222 9.30 -15.99 -4.17
CA MET A 222 8.66 -14.95 -4.99
C MET A 222 9.38 -14.78 -6.34
N LEU A 223 10.71 -14.78 -6.35
CA LEU A 223 11.51 -14.70 -7.58
C LEU A 223 11.27 -15.92 -8.48
N ALA A 224 11.24 -17.12 -7.91
CA ALA A 224 10.92 -18.34 -8.64
C ALA A 224 9.49 -18.31 -9.20
N GLY A 225 8.52 -17.79 -8.44
CA GLY A 225 7.14 -17.56 -8.90
C GLY A 225 7.08 -16.58 -10.08
N LEU A 226 7.82 -15.47 -10.02
CA LEU A 226 7.93 -14.53 -11.13
C LEU A 226 8.54 -15.19 -12.36
N ALA A 227 9.64 -15.93 -12.18
CA ALA A 227 10.28 -16.66 -13.28
C ALA A 227 9.31 -17.67 -13.91
N ALA A 228 8.58 -18.43 -13.11
CA ALA A 228 7.54 -19.35 -13.59
C ALA A 228 6.43 -18.61 -14.37
N ALA A 229 5.98 -17.45 -13.89
CA ALA A 229 4.98 -16.64 -14.58
C ALA A 229 5.47 -16.17 -15.95
N ILE A 230 6.70 -15.66 -16.03
CA ILE A 230 7.25 -15.08 -17.26
C ILE A 230 7.61 -16.17 -18.29
N PHE A 231 8.29 -17.24 -17.86
CA PHE A 231 8.89 -18.20 -18.78
C PHE A 231 8.01 -19.43 -19.07
N PHE A 232 7.06 -19.73 -18.17
CA PHE A 232 6.21 -20.93 -18.33
C PHE A 232 4.72 -20.57 -18.45
N SER A 233 4.12 -19.91 -17.45
CA SER A 233 2.67 -19.77 -17.35
C SER A 233 2.08 -18.81 -18.38
N TYR A 234 2.69 -17.65 -18.58
CA TYR A 234 2.13 -16.55 -19.38
C TYR A 234 3.02 -16.13 -20.55
N ARG A 235 3.87 -17.03 -21.03
CA ARG A 235 4.79 -16.73 -22.15
C ARG A 235 4.11 -16.64 -23.52
N LYS A 236 2.96 -17.30 -23.68
CA LYS A 236 2.25 -17.37 -24.96
C LYS A 236 1.63 -16.03 -25.34
N PRO A 237 1.73 -15.62 -26.61
CA PRO A 237 1.04 -14.42 -27.09
C PRO A 237 -0.46 -14.49 -26.83
N ARG A 238 -1.06 -13.37 -26.44
CA ARG A 238 -2.49 -13.26 -26.20
C ARG A 238 -3.04 -12.00 -26.86
N HIS A 239 -4.13 -12.17 -27.62
CA HIS A 239 -4.82 -11.07 -28.27
C HIS A 239 -5.83 -10.45 -27.28
N TYR A 240 -5.87 -9.13 -27.23
CA TYR A 240 -6.84 -8.34 -26.49
C TYR A 240 -7.47 -7.32 -27.44
N GLN A 241 -8.74 -7.04 -27.25
CA GLN A 241 -9.42 -5.96 -27.96
C GLN A 241 -8.99 -4.60 -27.38
N ASP A 242 -8.86 -3.61 -28.26
CA ASP A 242 -8.62 -2.23 -27.87
C ASP A 242 -9.96 -1.62 -27.43
N LEU A 243 -10.21 -1.66 -26.12
CA LEU A 243 -11.37 -1.03 -25.50
C LEU A 243 -10.95 0.30 -24.88
N PRO A 244 -11.82 1.33 -24.94
CA PRO A 244 -11.58 2.57 -24.21
C PRO A 244 -11.51 2.25 -22.70
N VAL A 245 -10.49 2.79 -22.03
CA VAL A 245 -10.30 2.58 -20.58
C VAL A 245 -11.14 3.61 -19.85
N GLU A 246 -12.23 3.18 -19.22
CA GLU A 246 -13.02 4.01 -18.34
C GLU A 246 -12.16 4.46 -17.15
N GLY A 247 -12.12 5.77 -16.86
CA GLY A 247 -11.32 6.32 -15.77
C GLY A 247 -9.82 6.48 -16.07
N ALA A 248 -9.38 6.31 -17.32
CA ALA A 248 -8.06 6.78 -17.72
C ALA A 248 -7.98 8.28 -17.43
N ALA A 249 -6.98 8.70 -16.63
CA ALA A 249 -6.76 10.11 -16.37
C ALA A 249 -6.71 10.86 -17.72
N GLU A 250 -7.42 11.98 -17.83
CA GLU A 250 -7.38 12.84 -19.01
C GLU A 250 -5.91 13.03 -19.41
N GLN A 251 -5.65 12.95 -20.72
CA GLN A 251 -4.28 13.11 -21.21
C GLN A 251 -3.80 14.51 -20.88
N VAL A 252 -3.06 14.62 -19.79
CA VAL A 252 -2.46 15.89 -19.37
C VAL A 252 -1.36 16.24 -20.35
N ALA A 253 -1.40 17.46 -20.86
CA ALA A 253 -0.36 17.97 -21.74
C ALA A 253 1.01 17.92 -21.03
N VAL A 254 1.93 17.13 -21.60
CA VAL A 254 3.26 16.95 -21.02
C VAL A 254 4.09 18.23 -21.25
N LYS A 255 4.23 19.05 -20.22
CA LYS A 255 5.12 20.21 -20.22
C LYS A 255 6.42 19.85 -19.51
N ARG A 256 7.57 20.15 -20.13
CA ARG A 256 8.89 19.85 -19.58
C ARG A 256 9.10 20.48 -18.19
N GLU A 257 8.60 21.69 -18.00
CA GLU A 257 8.69 22.43 -16.74
C GLU A 257 7.97 21.68 -15.60
N ASN A 258 6.77 21.18 -15.87
CA ASN A 258 5.99 20.43 -14.87
C ASN A 258 6.68 19.12 -14.47
N ILE A 259 7.37 18.47 -15.41
CA ILE A 259 8.13 17.24 -15.13
C ILE A 259 9.32 17.56 -14.21
N ILE A 260 10.02 18.66 -14.44
CA ILE A 260 11.14 19.10 -13.58
C ILE A 260 10.62 19.36 -12.17
N VAL A 261 9.50 20.08 -12.05
CA VAL A 261 8.85 20.32 -10.76
C VAL A 261 8.48 19.00 -10.06
N ALA A 262 7.94 18.04 -10.80
CA ALA A 262 7.58 16.73 -10.23
C ALA A 262 8.81 15.97 -9.72
N VAL A 263 9.91 15.97 -10.46
CA VAL A 263 11.17 15.35 -10.02
C VAL A 263 11.72 16.04 -8.76
N ILE A 264 11.69 17.36 -8.71
CA ILE A 264 12.10 18.13 -7.52
C ILE A 264 11.18 17.79 -6.33
N ALA A 265 9.87 17.79 -6.54
CA ALA A 265 8.89 17.48 -5.49
C ALA A 265 9.10 16.07 -4.91
N VAL A 266 9.30 15.07 -5.77
CA VAL A 266 9.61 13.70 -5.34
C VAL A 266 10.91 13.61 -4.58
N SER A 267 11.96 14.30 -5.07
CA SER A 267 13.29 14.33 -4.41
C SER A 267 13.22 14.98 -3.03
N ILE A 268 12.51 16.10 -2.89
CA ILE A 268 12.34 16.79 -1.61
C ILE A 268 11.47 15.96 -0.66
N ALA A 269 10.40 15.34 -1.14
CA ALA A 269 9.58 14.45 -0.33
C ALA A 269 10.39 13.25 0.19
N PHE A 270 11.23 12.65 -0.65
CA PHE A 270 12.12 11.57 -0.24
C PHE A 270 13.14 12.01 0.81
N LEU A 271 13.77 13.17 0.63
CA LEU A 271 14.71 13.74 1.60
C LEU A 271 14.00 14.05 2.92
N ALA A 272 12.81 14.68 2.86
CA ALA A 272 12.02 14.97 4.04
C ALA A 272 11.68 13.69 4.81
N GLN A 273 11.25 12.62 4.13
CA GLN A 273 11.01 11.31 4.75
C GLN A 273 12.27 10.74 5.39
N LYS A 274 13.40 10.81 4.68
CA LYS A 274 14.67 10.26 5.19
C LYS A 274 15.15 10.96 6.46
N TYR A 275 15.01 12.29 6.54
CA TYR A 275 15.49 13.07 7.69
C TYR A 275 14.48 13.10 8.85
N THR A 276 13.19 13.14 8.57
CA THR A 276 12.15 13.29 9.61
C THR A 276 11.50 11.97 10.02
N GLY A 277 11.62 10.92 9.22
CA GLY A 277 10.87 9.67 9.38
C GLY A 277 9.36 9.81 9.15
N SER A 278 8.87 10.98 8.74
CA SER A 278 7.44 11.28 8.59
C SER A 278 7.00 11.25 7.13
N LEU A 279 6.16 10.26 6.80
CA LEU A 279 5.50 10.17 5.49
C LEU A 279 4.49 11.29 5.26
N ILE A 280 3.82 11.73 6.33
CA ILE A 280 2.84 12.82 6.29
C ILE A 280 3.53 14.10 5.85
N LEU A 281 4.63 14.47 6.53
CA LEU A 281 5.39 15.66 6.20
C LEU A 281 5.97 15.60 4.78
N ALA A 282 6.50 14.44 4.40
CA ALA A 282 7.03 14.22 3.06
C ALA A 282 5.97 14.45 1.97
N GLY A 283 4.78 13.87 2.13
CA GLY A 283 3.68 14.03 1.19
C GLY A 283 3.14 15.46 1.12
N LEU A 284 3.00 16.13 2.28
CA LEU A 284 2.57 17.53 2.34
C LEU A 284 3.57 18.48 1.68
N LEU A 285 4.87 18.32 1.95
CA LEU A 285 5.91 19.13 1.30
C LEU A 285 5.95 18.90 -0.21
N GLY A 286 5.84 17.62 -0.64
CA GLY A 286 5.75 17.29 -2.05
C GLY A 286 4.54 17.93 -2.73
N PHE A 287 3.37 17.89 -2.11
CA PHE A 287 2.15 18.52 -2.60
C PHE A 287 2.29 20.06 -2.65
N ALA A 288 2.84 20.65 -1.60
CA ALA A 288 3.05 22.10 -1.51
C ALA A 288 3.93 22.63 -2.64
N ILE A 289 4.95 21.88 -3.06
CA ILE A 289 5.81 22.26 -4.19
C ILE A 289 5.01 22.41 -5.50
N PHE A 290 4.05 21.53 -5.76
CA PHE A 290 3.18 21.64 -6.92
C PHE A 290 2.28 22.88 -6.87
N MET A 291 1.85 23.29 -5.68
CA MET A 291 1.06 24.51 -5.50
C MET A 291 1.91 25.77 -5.68
N VAL A 292 3.08 25.82 -5.05
CA VAL A 292 4.00 26.98 -5.12
C VAL A 292 4.50 27.19 -6.55
N SER A 293 4.80 26.10 -7.26
CA SER A 293 5.23 26.15 -8.68
C SER A 293 4.08 26.43 -9.65
N ARG A 294 2.83 26.54 -9.17
CA ARG A 294 1.62 26.74 -9.98
C ARG A 294 1.34 25.63 -11.00
N VAL A 295 1.93 24.46 -10.84
CA VAL A 295 1.51 23.25 -11.59
C VAL A 295 0.08 22.89 -11.22
N ILE A 296 -0.27 23.07 -9.93
CA ILE A 296 -1.63 22.99 -9.42
C ILE A 296 -2.01 24.41 -8.96
N HIS A 297 -3.05 24.98 -9.59
CA HIS A 297 -3.56 26.27 -9.17
C HIS A 297 -4.32 26.14 -7.83
N TRP A 298 -4.28 27.17 -6.99
CA TRP A 298 -4.94 27.21 -5.68
C TRP A 298 -6.40 26.80 -5.74
N GLN A 299 -7.10 27.22 -6.79
CA GLN A 299 -8.52 26.88 -7.02
C GLN A 299 -8.76 25.38 -7.29
N GLN A 300 -7.74 24.66 -7.76
CA GLN A 300 -7.78 23.24 -8.06
C GLN A 300 -7.20 22.38 -6.92
N ALA A 301 -6.51 23.02 -5.97
CA ALA A 301 -5.78 22.31 -4.92
C ALA A 301 -6.71 21.40 -4.10
N ASP A 302 -7.89 21.90 -3.71
CA ASP A 302 -8.86 21.10 -2.95
C ASP A 302 -9.39 19.90 -3.77
N THR A 303 -9.66 20.10 -5.04
CA THR A 303 -10.13 19.02 -5.92
C THR A 303 -9.08 17.93 -6.08
N VAL A 304 -7.82 18.32 -6.30
CA VAL A 304 -6.69 17.39 -6.46
C VAL A 304 -6.41 16.66 -5.15
N PHE A 305 -6.39 17.38 -4.04
CA PHE A 305 -6.15 16.83 -2.71
C PHE A 305 -7.25 15.83 -2.32
N ASN A 306 -8.52 16.22 -2.46
CA ASN A 306 -9.65 15.36 -2.17
C ASN A 306 -9.74 14.14 -3.08
N SER A 307 -9.35 14.25 -4.36
CA SER A 307 -9.27 13.11 -5.26
C SER A 307 -8.27 12.06 -4.78
N GLY A 308 -7.12 12.51 -4.27
CA GLY A 308 -6.12 11.64 -3.69
C GLY A 308 -6.59 10.96 -2.40
N ILE A 309 -7.23 11.71 -1.50
CA ILE A 309 -7.85 11.15 -0.29
C ILE A 309 -8.88 10.08 -0.67
N ARG A 310 -9.79 10.39 -1.61
CA ARG A 310 -10.82 9.46 -2.07
C ARG A 310 -10.21 8.16 -2.62
N MET A 311 -9.14 8.27 -3.39
CA MET A 311 -8.44 7.11 -3.94
C MET A 311 -7.86 6.21 -2.84
N MET A 312 -7.39 6.79 -1.73
CA MET A 312 -6.76 6.09 -0.61
C MET A 312 -7.70 5.75 0.53
N SER A 313 -8.92 6.26 0.53
CA SER A 313 -9.84 6.15 1.67
C SER A 313 -10.08 4.71 2.11
N MET A 314 -10.33 3.81 1.14
CA MET A 314 -10.58 2.39 1.48
C MET A 314 -9.37 1.75 2.16
N VAL A 315 -8.15 2.04 1.67
CA VAL A 315 -6.90 1.51 2.25
C VAL A 315 -6.67 2.09 3.64
N ALA A 316 -6.93 3.39 3.82
CA ALA A 316 -6.83 4.03 5.12
C ALA A 316 -7.79 3.39 6.14
N PHE A 317 -9.05 3.15 5.75
CA PHE A 317 -10.02 2.46 6.62
C PHE A 317 -9.62 1.02 6.94
N ILE A 318 -9.08 0.28 5.96
CA ILE A 318 -8.55 -1.08 6.19
C ILE A 318 -7.40 -1.04 7.21
N MET A 319 -6.48 -0.07 7.08
CA MET A 319 -5.35 0.07 8.01
C MET A 319 -5.81 0.39 9.43
N ILE A 320 -6.80 1.26 9.60
CA ILE A 320 -7.41 1.57 10.89
C ILE A 320 -8.03 0.31 11.49
N ALA A 321 -8.88 -0.38 10.72
CA ALA A 321 -9.57 -1.58 11.19
C ALA A 321 -8.60 -2.74 11.49
N ALA A 322 -7.54 -2.90 10.69
CA ALA A 322 -6.53 -3.92 10.91
C ALA A 322 -5.72 -3.68 12.18
N ASN A 323 -5.40 -2.43 12.52
CA ASN A 323 -4.74 -2.12 13.79
C ASN A 323 -5.67 -2.30 15.01
N GLY A 324 -6.96 -2.07 14.85
CA GLY A 324 -7.95 -2.40 15.89
C GLY A 324 -8.19 -3.90 16.04
N PHE A 325 -7.96 -4.70 14.98
CA PHE A 325 -8.04 -6.15 15.00
C PHE A 325 -6.81 -6.80 15.65
N ALA A 326 -5.61 -6.22 15.48
CA ALA A 326 -4.35 -6.75 15.99
C ALA A 326 -4.22 -6.57 17.51
#